data_57f51d1badc04a7cdda5e8d352205939
#
_entry.id   57f51d1badc04a7cdda5e8d352205939
#
_cell.length_a   1.000
_cell.length_b   1.000
_cell.length_c   1.000
_cell.angle_alpha   90.00
_cell.angle_beta   90.00
_cell.angle_gamma   90.00
#
_symmetry.space_group_name_H-M   'P 1'
#
loop_
_entity.id
_entity.type
_entity.pdbx_description
1 polymer ?
#
loop_
_entity_poly.entity_id
_entity_poly.type
_entity_poly.pdbx_seq_one_letter_code
_entity_poly.pdbx_strand_id
1 'polypeptide(L)'
;MNILKQIGIVSLSILLNSVNVYANEKFKVDGNILHYNTEIAVDENNQEINWDDHDYLLKTLKDNPNIKTLHLTSWGGSIGAAADMSDIIIDFGLNTHVKEICFSACNLLLIGGEIRTLEKGSKIGFHRSSWSSESLESYYKDKENQEYYGWKNEFDFSSWVYDDSQEDIYKQFKYYLERGISPEFVIETMRSRSEEGWYPRRKELLKSNIITK
;
A
#
# COMPACT_ATOMS: atom_id res chain seq x y z
N MET A 1 58.87 -41.31 29.07
CA MET A 1 57.88 -41.62 28.05
C MET A 1 56.72 -40.68 28.25
N ASN A 2 56.83 -39.50 27.56
CA ASN A 2 55.91 -38.36 27.72
C ASN A 2 54.85 -38.45 26.65
N ILE A 3 53.57 -38.58 27.07
CA ILE A 3 52.43 -38.53 26.18
C ILE A 3 51.88 -37.10 26.21
N LEU A 4 52.16 -36.34 25.15
CA LEU A 4 51.57 -35.03 24.89
C LEU A 4 50.13 -35.25 24.42
N LYS A 5 49.16 -34.78 25.23
CA LYS A 5 47.76 -34.64 24.81
C LYS A 5 47.61 -33.39 23.92
N GLN A 6 47.34 -33.58 22.66
CA GLN A 6 46.89 -32.52 21.77
C GLN A 6 45.42 -32.18 22.07
N ILE A 7 45.17 -30.98 22.53
CA ILE A 7 43.82 -30.41 22.67
C ILE A 7 43.50 -29.73 21.34
N GLY A 8 42.63 -30.38 20.56
CA GLY A 8 42.10 -29.77 19.31
C GLY A 8 41.09 -28.67 19.65
N ILE A 9 41.40 -27.45 19.30
CA ILE A 9 40.45 -26.32 19.34
C ILE A 9 39.56 -26.43 18.13
N VAL A 10 38.30 -26.85 18.35
CA VAL A 10 37.24 -26.75 17.31
C VAL A 10 36.74 -25.34 17.30
N SER A 11 37.20 -24.56 16.31
CA SER A 11 36.65 -23.24 16.06
C SER A 11 35.27 -23.36 15.38
N LEU A 12 34.22 -23.09 16.16
CA LEU A 12 32.84 -23.00 15.66
C LEU A 12 32.68 -21.68 14.91
N SER A 13 32.83 -21.72 13.59
CA SER A 13 32.53 -20.58 12.71
C SER A 13 31.01 -20.41 12.64
N ILE A 14 30.48 -19.46 13.40
CA ILE A 14 29.11 -19.01 13.23
C ILE A 14 29.04 -18.23 11.92
N LEU A 15 28.52 -18.86 10.88
CA LEU A 15 28.11 -18.16 9.65
C LEU A 15 26.90 -17.29 10.00
N LEU A 16 27.18 -16.02 10.29
CA LEU A 16 26.16 -14.99 10.28
C LEU A 16 25.70 -14.82 8.82
N ASN A 17 24.63 -15.51 8.47
CA ASN A 17 23.86 -15.18 7.27
C ASN A 17 23.29 -13.78 7.49
N SER A 18 24.00 -12.76 7.03
CA SER A 18 23.46 -11.43 6.87
C SER A 18 22.37 -11.56 5.80
N VAL A 19 21.12 -11.63 6.22
CA VAL A 19 19.98 -11.36 5.33
C VAL A 19 20.18 -9.92 4.88
N ASN A 20 20.62 -9.73 3.63
CA ASN A 20 20.63 -8.43 2.98
C ASN A 20 19.16 -8.01 2.86
N VAL A 21 18.64 -7.34 3.86
CA VAL A 21 17.41 -6.57 3.71
C VAL A 21 17.76 -5.41 2.81
N TYR A 22 17.45 -5.54 1.52
CA TYR A 22 17.55 -4.42 0.60
C TYR A 22 16.75 -3.26 1.20
N ALA A 23 17.42 -2.11 1.40
CA ALA A 23 16.74 -0.91 1.84
C ALA A 23 15.71 -0.54 0.76
N ASN A 24 14.44 -0.47 1.13
CA ASN A 24 13.43 0.01 0.21
C ASN A 24 13.53 1.54 0.16
N GLU A 25 14.00 2.05 -0.97
CA GLU A 25 14.30 3.47 -1.18
C GLU A 25 13.08 4.38 -1.03
N LYS A 26 11.87 3.83 -1.19
CA LYS A 26 10.60 4.55 -0.99
C LYS A 26 10.38 4.98 0.47
N PHE A 27 11.12 4.38 1.42
CA PHE A 27 10.94 4.63 2.85
C PHE A 27 12.13 5.36 3.47
N LYS A 28 11.85 6.39 4.27
CA LYS A 28 12.86 7.10 5.05
C LYS A 28 12.35 7.45 6.44
N VAL A 29 13.05 6.99 7.45
CA VAL A 29 12.78 7.35 8.85
C VAL A 29 13.43 8.70 9.17
N ASP A 30 12.65 9.62 9.75
CA ASP A 30 13.12 10.92 10.24
C ASP A 30 12.48 11.21 11.61
N GLY A 31 13.18 10.88 12.67
CA GLY A 31 12.69 11.00 14.05
C GLY A 31 11.44 10.15 14.28
N ASN A 32 10.30 10.79 14.52
CA ASN A 32 9.00 10.13 14.71
C ASN A 32 8.13 10.12 13.43
N ILE A 33 8.71 10.45 12.29
CA ILE A 33 8.05 10.46 11.00
C ILE A 33 8.66 9.36 10.13
N LEU A 34 7.80 8.61 9.46
CA LEU A 34 8.17 7.74 8.35
C LEU A 34 7.69 8.39 7.05
N HIS A 35 8.61 8.70 6.16
CA HIS A 35 8.29 9.13 4.81
C HIS A 35 8.12 7.91 3.92
N TYR A 36 7.02 7.84 3.20
CA TYR A 36 6.76 6.88 2.15
C TYR A 36 6.47 7.64 0.85
N ASN A 37 7.38 7.51 -0.10
CA ASN A 37 7.31 8.20 -1.38
C ASN A 37 7.63 7.23 -2.51
N THR A 38 6.63 6.86 -3.31
CA THR A 38 6.81 5.93 -4.43
C THR A 38 7.54 6.57 -5.60
N GLU A 39 7.49 7.90 -5.73
CA GLU A 39 8.02 8.64 -6.88
C GLU A 39 9.55 8.70 -6.94
N ILE A 40 10.21 8.36 -5.83
CA ILE A 40 11.68 8.37 -5.75
C ILE A 40 12.31 7.02 -6.10
N ALA A 41 11.52 5.99 -6.34
CA ALA A 41 12.04 4.70 -6.77
C ALA A 41 12.80 4.84 -8.09
N VAL A 42 14.02 4.30 -8.14
CA VAL A 42 14.90 4.39 -9.32
C VAL A 42 14.35 3.57 -10.49
N ASP A 43 13.74 2.42 -10.20
CA ASP A 43 13.04 1.63 -11.19
C ASP A 43 11.61 2.17 -11.36
N GLU A 44 11.28 2.68 -12.56
CA GLU A 44 9.97 3.23 -12.89
C GLU A 44 8.84 2.20 -12.67
N ASN A 45 9.10 0.92 -12.87
CA ASN A 45 8.13 -0.14 -12.58
C ASN A 45 7.86 -0.33 -11.07
N ASN A 46 8.69 0.26 -10.22
CA ASN A 46 8.55 0.23 -8.77
C ASN A 46 7.99 1.55 -8.20
N GLN A 47 7.65 2.54 -9.06
CA GLN A 47 7.04 3.81 -8.64
C GLN A 47 5.55 3.67 -8.31
N GLU A 48 5.18 2.56 -7.68
CA GLU A 48 3.83 2.27 -7.24
C GLU A 48 3.81 1.54 -5.89
N ILE A 49 2.66 1.49 -5.24
CA ILE A 49 2.45 0.68 -4.04
C ILE A 49 2.45 -0.80 -4.44
N ASN A 50 3.27 -1.62 -3.77
CA ASN A 50 3.38 -3.05 -4.02
C ASN A 50 3.55 -3.88 -2.73
N TRP A 51 3.62 -5.20 -2.86
CA TRP A 51 3.71 -6.11 -1.71
C TRP A 51 5.05 -6.03 -0.96
N ASP A 52 6.13 -5.66 -1.61
CA ASP A 52 7.42 -5.46 -0.93
C ASP A 52 7.34 -4.27 0.04
N ASP A 53 6.50 -3.28 -0.27
CA ASP A 53 6.25 -2.13 0.60
C ASP A 53 5.52 -2.52 1.88
N HIS A 54 4.57 -3.46 1.80
CA HIS A 54 3.85 -3.99 2.96
C HIS A 54 4.82 -4.59 3.99
N ASP A 55 5.67 -5.51 3.57
CA ASP A 55 6.61 -6.19 4.47
C ASP A 55 7.64 -5.21 5.05
N TYR A 56 8.09 -4.26 4.23
CA TYR A 56 9.04 -3.24 4.66
C TYR A 56 8.42 -2.26 5.65
N LEU A 57 7.18 -1.81 5.44
CA LEU A 57 6.43 -0.96 6.37
C LEU A 57 6.31 -1.62 7.75
N LEU A 58 5.81 -2.85 7.77
CA LEU A 58 5.61 -3.61 9.01
C LEU A 58 6.92 -3.78 9.78
N LYS A 59 8.00 -4.17 9.07
CA LYS A 59 9.32 -4.30 9.68
C LYS A 59 9.82 -2.97 10.21
N THR A 60 9.72 -1.90 9.42
CA THR A 60 10.21 -0.57 9.80
C THR A 60 9.53 -0.05 11.06
N LEU A 61 8.21 -0.22 11.17
CA LEU A 61 7.46 0.21 12.35
C LEU A 61 7.79 -0.62 13.60
N LYS A 62 8.01 -1.92 13.46
CA LYS A 62 8.48 -2.79 14.57
C LYS A 62 9.86 -2.37 15.07
N ASP A 63 10.76 -2.03 14.16
CA ASP A 63 12.13 -1.62 14.49
C ASP A 63 12.20 -0.19 15.05
N ASN A 64 11.18 0.65 14.78
CA ASN A 64 11.15 2.07 15.16
C ASN A 64 9.84 2.44 15.88
N PRO A 65 9.62 2.01 17.13
CA PRO A 65 8.35 2.20 17.86
C PRO A 65 8.01 3.66 18.15
N ASN A 66 8.94 4.58 17.93
CA ASN A 66 8.73 6.01 18.12
C ASN A 66 8.04 6.70 16.94
N ILE A 67 7.88 6.02 15.79
CA ILE A 67 7.17 6.56 14.64
C ILE A 67 5.70 6.77 15.03
N LYS A 68 5.18 7.95 14.70
CA LYS A 68 3.81 8.38 15.00
C LYS A 68 3.05 8.88 13.77
N THR A 69 3.78 9.23 12.72
CA THR A 69 3.18 9.81 11.53
C THR A 69 3.80 9.21 10.28
N LEU A 70 2.95 8.82 9.33
CA LEU A 70 3.34 8.41 8.00
C LEU A 70 3.09 9.58 7.02
N HIS A 71 4.14 10.06 6.39
CA HIS A 71 4.04 11.02 5.29
C HIS A 71 3.92 10.27 3.96
N LEU A 72 2.94 10.65 3.16
CA LEU A 72 2.56 9.95 1.92
C LEU A 72 2.79 10.85 0.70
N THR A 73 3.49 10.30 -0.29
CA THR A 73 3.56 10.82 -1.67
C THR A 73 3.46 9.63 -2.62
N SER A 74 2.34 9.45 -3.31
CA SER A 74 2.14 8.30 -4.20
C SER A 74 1.00 8.51 -5.19
N TRP A 75 1.17 8.02 -6.41
CA TRP A 75 0.09 7.91 -7.41
C TRP A 75 -0.76 6.65 -7.26
N GLY A 76 -0.46 5.80 -6.28
CA GLY A 76 -1.20 4.57 -6.02
C GLY A 76 -0.43 3.32 -6.40
N GLY A 77 -1.14 2.29 -6.86
CA GLY A 77 -0.59 0.97 -7.22
C GLY A 77 -1.53 -0.15 -6.80
N SER A 78 -1.00 -1.24 -6.27
CA SER A 78 -1.76 -2.41 -5.83
C SER A 78 -2.77 -2.07 -4.73
N ILE A 79 -4.06 -2.28 -5.02
CA ILE A 79 -5.15 -2.10 -4.05
C ILE A 79 -5.00 -3.08 -2.89
N GLY A 80 -4.65 -4.35 -3.17
CA GLY A 80 -4.46 -5.37 -2.14
C GLY A 80 -3.34 -5.01 -1.17
N ALA A 81 -2.14 -4.67 -1.69
CA ALA A 81 -1.04 -4.24 -0.84
C ALA A 81 -1.39 -2.98 -0.02
N ALA A 82 -2.08 -2.00 -0.63
CA ALA A 82 -2.51 -0.80 0.06
C ALA A 82 -3.54 -1.06 1.16
N ALA A 83 -4.44 -2.01 0.97
CA ALA A 83 -5.40 -2.41 1.99
C ALA A 83 -4.69 -3.02 3.22
N ASP A 84 -3.78 -3.98 3.01
CA ASP A 84 -3.03 -4.60 4.09
C ASP A 84 -2.08 -3.59 4.78
N MET A 85 -1.45 -2.68 4.03
CA MET A 85 -0.68 -1.59 4.61
C MET A 85 -1.55 -0.64 5.44
N SER A 86 -2.81 -0.42 5.03
CA SER A 86 -3.76 0.37 5.79
C SER A 86 -4.09 -0.26 7.15
N ASP A 87 -4.24 -1.58 7.21
CA ASP A 87 -4.43 -2.31 8.47
C ASP A 87 -3.23 -2.15 9.40
N ILE A 88 -2.00 -2.20 8.86
CA ILE A 88 -0.79 -1.89 9.63
C ILE A 88 -0.85 -0.45 10.20
N ILE A 89 -1.25 0.54 9.41
CA ILE A 89 -1.37 1.94 9.85
C ILE A 89 -2.36 2.06 11.01
N ILE A 90 -3.49 1.36 10.93
CA ILE A 90 -4.53 1.31 11.97
C ILE A 90 -3.99 0.64 13.23
N ASP A 91 -3.38 -0.54 13.11
CA ASP A 91 -2.88 -1.33 14.24
C ASP A 91 -1.78 -0.61 15.03
N PHE A 92 -0.93 0.18 14.34
CA PHE A 92 0.09 0.99 14.98
C PHE A 92 -0.40 2.36 15.45
N GLY A 93 -1.67 2.71 15.23
CA GLY A 93 -2.27 4.00 15.64
C GLY A 93 -1.56 5.21 15.02
N LEU A 94 -1.20 5.12 13.75
CA LEU A 94 -0.45 6.18 13.09
C LEU A 94 -1.35 7.33 12.64
N ASN A 95 -0.79 8.53 12.64
CA ASN A 95 -1.33 9.65 11.87
C ASN A 95 -0.83 9.57 10.43
N THR A 96 -1.58 10.14 9.48
CA THR A 96 -1.17 10.24 8.09
C THR A 96 -1.13 11.69 7.62
N HIS A 97 -0.17 12.00 6.77
CA HIS A 97 0.03 13.32 6.21
C HIS A 97 0.38 13.24 4.73
N VAL A 98 -0.43 13.85 3.88
CA VAL A 98 -0.15 13.88 2.44
C VAL A 98 0.79 15.02 2.11
N LYS A 99 1.89 14.69 1.43
CA LYS A 99 2.81 15.63 0.78
C LYS A 99 2.71 15.44 -0.73
N GLU A 100 2.63 16.55 -1.46
CA GLU A 100 2.53 16.58 -2.92
C GLU A 100 1.25 15.93 -3.44
N ILE A 101 1.19 14.59 -3.51
CA ILE A 101 0.07 13.85 -4.08
C ILE A 101 -0.24 12.59 -3.27
N CYS A 102 -1.53 12.27 -3.12
CA CYS A 102 -2.01 10.94 -2.76
C CYS A 102 -3.18 10.60 -3.69
N PHE A 103 -2.98 9.66 -4.59
CA PHE A 103 -3.93 9.30 -5.62
C PHE A 103 -4.25 7.81 -5.60
N SER A 104 -5.45 7.42 -6.02
CA SER A 104 -5.83 6.02 -6.20
C SER A 104 -5.68 5.19 -4.91
N ALA A 105 -4.98 4.06 -4.93
CA ALA A 105 -4.76 3.17 -3.80
C ALA A 105 -4.07 3.85 -2.60
N CYS A 106 -3.30 4.95 -2.81
CA CYS A 106 -2.73 5.74 -1.72
C CYS A 106 -3.80 6.25 -0.73
N ASN A 107 -5.05 6.44 -1.19
CA ASN A 107 -6.13 6.88 -0.32
C ASN A 107 -6.48 5.86 0.78
N LEU A 108 -6.26 4.57 0.56
CA LEU A 108 -6.45 3.56 1.59
C LEU A 108 -5.48 3.79 2.76
N LEU A 109 -4.21 4.05 2.44
CA LEU A 109 -3.21 4.37 3.46
C LEU A 109 -3.55 5.65 4.22
N LEU A 110 -3.93 6.70 3.49
CA LEU A 110 -4.34 7.98 4.09
C LEU A 110 -5.48 7.78 5.09
N ILE A 111 -6.53 7.07 4.67
CA ILE A 111 -7.75 6.87 5.46
C ILE A 111 -7.49 5.95 6.67
N GLY A 112 -6.46 5.10 6.64
CA GLY A 112 -6.00 4.31 7.78
C GLY A 112 -5.53 5.17 8.97
N GLY A 113 -5.09 6.40 8.75
CA GLY A 113 -4.60 7.28 9.81
C GLY A 113 -5.67 7.75 10.80
N GLU A 114 -5.28 7.91 12.08
CA GLU A 114 -6.15 8.50 13.11
C GLU A 114 -6.39 9.99 12.85
N ILE A 115 -5.32 10.77 12.76
CA ILE A 115 -5.35 12.17 12.34
C ILE A 115 -4.81 12.22 10.91
N ARG A 116 -5.65 12.69 10.00
CA ARG A 116 -5.36 12.76 8.58
C ARG A 116 -5.21 14.20 8.14
N THR A 117 -4.08 14.54 7.56
CA THR A 117 -3.76 15.92 7.19
C THR A 117 -3.22 16.02 5.77
N LEU A 118 -3.32 17.21 5.19
CA LEU A 118 -2.89 17.51 3.83
C LEU A 118 -1.98 18.74 3.85
N GLU A 119 -0.78 18.67 3.30
CA GLU A 119 0.11 19.80 3.16
C GLU A 119 -0.52 20.90 2.27
N LYS A 120 -0.11 22.14 2.50
CA LYS A 120 -0.60 23.27 1.66
C LYS A 120 -0.04 23.14 0.24
N GLY A 121 -0.93 23.10 -0.75
CA GLY A 121 -0.57 22.92 -2.16
C GLY A 121 -0.61 21.48 -2.65
N SER A 122 -0.63 20.51 -1.73
CA SER A 122 -0.77 19.08 -2.05
C SER A 122 -2.19 18.72 -2.46
N LYS A 123 -2.33 17.57 -3.12
CA LYS A 123 -3.60 17.10 -3.68
C LYS A 123 -3.91 15.69 -3.20
N ILE A 124 -5.20 15.41 -3.05
CA ILE A 124 -5.75 14.06 -2.91
C ILE A 124 -6.67 13.83 -4.10
N GLY A 125 -6.48 12.71 -4.78
CA GLY A 125 -7.27 12.42 -5.98
C GLY A 125 -7.88 11.03 -5.93
N PHE A 126 -9.07 10.91 -6.51
CA PHE A 126 -9.88 9.70 -6.55
C PHE A 126 -10.24 9.34 -7.98
N HIS A 127 -10.37 8.07 -8.23
CA HIS A 127 -10.95 7.50 -9.44
C HIS A 127 -11.58 6.15 -9.13
N ARG A 128 -12.49 5.70 -9.97
CA ARG A 128 -13.01 4.33 -9.87
C ARG A 128 -11.95 3.34 -10.31
N SER A 129 -11.91 2.19 -9.65
CA SER A 129 -11.02 1.08 -10.01
C SER A 129 -11.29 0.64 -11.46
N SER A 130 -10.23 0.28 -12.16
CA SER A 130 -10.32 -0.21 -13.53
C SER A 130 -9.17 -1.17 -13.80
N TRP A 131 -9.41 -2.12 -14.69
CA TRP A 131 -8.39 -2.97 -15.28
C TRP A 131 -8.02 -2.45 -16.67
N SER A 132 -6.74 -2.44 -17.02
CA SER A 132 -6.35 -2.26 -18.42
C SER A 132 -6.60 -3.54 -19.20
N SER A 133 -6.76 -3.43 -20.52
CA SER A 133 -6.90 -4.61 -21.39
C SER A 133 -5.69 -5.53 -21.29
N GLU A 134 -4.50 -4.95 -21.20
CA GLU A 134 -3.23 -5.66 -21.08
C GLU A 134 -3.13 -6.42 -19.74
N SER A 135 -3.55 -5.79 -18.65
CA SER A 135 -3.60 -6.43 -17.33
C SER A 135 -4.59 -7.58 -17.29
N LEU A 136 -5.79 -7.40 -17.88
CA LEU A 136 -6.80 -8.45 -17.99
C LEU A 136 -6.29 -9.63 -18.81
N GLU A 137 -5.66 -9.36 -19.97
CA GLU A 137 -5.12 -10.38 -20.84
C GLU A 137 -4.00 -11.17 -20.15
N SER A 138 -3.08 -10.48 -19.48
CA SER A 138 -1.98 -11.08 -18.71
C SER A 138 -2.51 -11.97 -17.59
N TYR A 139 -3.47 -11.45 -16.81
CA TYR A 139 -4.07 -12.17 -15.68
C TYR A 139 -4.82 -13.42 -16.12
N TYR A 140 -5.59 -13.34 -17.25
CA TYR A 140 -6.28 -14.47 -17.83
C TYR A 140 -5.33 -15.55 -18.36
N LYS A 141 -4.20 -15.15 -19.00
CA LYS A 141 -3.22 -16.08 -19.57
C LYS A 141 -2.29 -16.73 -18.54
N ASP A 142 -2.26 -16.21 -17.33
CA ASP A 142 -1.47 -16.79 -16.26
C ASP A 142 -2.01 -18.17 -15.85
N LYS A 143 -1.14 -19.18 -15.92
CA LYS A 143 -1.52 -20.58 -15.68
C LYS A 143 -1.87 -20.85 -14.22
N GLU A 144 -1.20 -20.20 -13.28
CA GLU A 144 -1.47 -20.38 -11.85
C GLU A 144 -2.86 -19.82 -11.53
N ASN A 145 -3.20 -18.65 -12.09
CA ASN A 145 -4.54 -18.07 -11.96
C ASN A 145 -5.61 -18.98 -12.59
N GLN A 146 -5.37 -19.50 -13.81
CA GLN A 146 -6.31 -20.40 -14.47
C GLN A 146 -6.56 -21.69 -13.66
N GLU A 147 -5.52 -22.28 -13.09
CA GLU A 147 -5.62 -23.47 -12.24
C GLU A 147 -6.34 -23.14 -10.91
N TYR A 148 -6.03 -22.01 -10.30
CA TYR A 148 -6.61 -21.60 -9.02
C TYR A 148 -8.10 -21.28 -9.11
N TYR A 149 -8.50 -20.47 -10.12
CA TYR A 149 -9.89 -20.04 -10.29
C TYR A 149 -10.71 -20.98 -11.18
N GLY A 150 -10.10 -21.84 -11.96
CA GLY A 150 -10.76 -22.84 -12.77
C GLY A 150 -11.52 -22.29 -13.99
N TRP A 151 -11.12 -21.13 -14.51
CA TRP A 151 -11.75 -20.57 -15.72
C TRP A 151 -11.53 -21.47 -16.94
N LYS A 152 -12.57 -21.76 -17.67
CA LYS A 152 -12.55 -22.63 -18.86
C LYS A 152 -12.39 -21.85 -20.17
N ASN A 153 -12.75 -20.56 -20.16
CA ASN A 153 -12.73 -19.69 -21.31
C ASN A 153 -12.82 -18.21 -20.87
N GLU A 154 -12.71 -17.29 -21.86
CA GLU A 154 -12.77 -15.85 -21.60
C GLU A 154 -14.12 -15.38 -21.02
N PHE A 155 -15.21 -16.11 -21.24
CA PHE A 155 -16.52 -15.75 -20.69
C PHE A 155 -16.61 -16.08 -19.20
N ASP A 156 -16.07 -17.23 -18.78
CA ASP A 156 -15.95 -17.57 -17.37
C ASP A 156 -15.09 -16.55 -16.64
N PHE A 157 -13.95 -16.19 -17.23
CA PHE A 157 -13.08 -15.14 -16.73
C PHE A 157 -13.79 -13.79 -16.65
N SER A 158 -14.50 -13.37 -17.70
CA SER A 158 -15.24 -12.10 -17.71
C SER A 158 -16.33 -12.04 -16.65
N SER A 159 -17.01 -13.16 -16.40
CA SER A 159 -18.01 -13.27 -15.34
C SER A 159 -17.36 -13.12 -13.96
N TRP A 160 -16.21 -13.78 -13.76
CA TRP A 160 -15.44 -13.66 -12.53
C TRP A 160 -14.94 -12.22 -12.31
N VAL A 161 -14.34 -11.57 -13.33
CA VAL A 161 -13.87 -10.18 -13.24
C VAL A 161 -14.99 -9.22 -12.83
N TYR A 162 -16.20 -9.44 -13.39
CA TYR A 162 -17.35 -8.61 -13.06
C TYR A 162 -17.76 -8.75 -11.59
N ASP A 163 -17.80 -9.97 -11.08
CA ASP A 163 -18.14 -10.27 -9.69
C ASP A 163 -17.07 -9.75 -8.72
N ASP A 164 -15.80 -10.04 -9.01
CA ASP A 164 -14.64 -9.59 -8.24
C ASP A 164 -14.56 -8.05 -8.15
N SER A 165 -14.82 -7.36 -9.26
CA SER A 165 -14.85 -5.89 -9.27
C SER A 165 -15.97 -5.31 -8.39
N GLN A 166 -17.10 -5.98 -8.28
CA GLN A 166 -18.18 -5.53 -7.37
C GLN A 166 -17.80 -5.77 -5.91
N GLU A 167 -17.16 -6.90 -5.62
CA GLU A 167 -16.67 -7.22 -4.28
C GLU A 167 -15.60 -6.21 -3.83
N ASP A 168 -14.69 -5.82 -4.71
CA ASP A 168 -13.68 -4.79 -4.43
C ASP A 168 -14.32 -3.43 -4.13
N ILE A 169 -15.31 -3.02 -4.92
CA ILE A 169 -16.06 -1.78 -4.67
C ILE A 169 -16.79 -1.85 -3.31
N TYR A 170 -17.42 -2.99 -3.01
CA TYR A 170 -18.09 -3.19 -1.73
C TYR A 170 -17.11 -3.07 -0.56
N LYS A 171 -15.97 -3.75 -0.62
CA LYS A 171 -14.93 -3.71 0.42
C LYS A 171 -14.39 -2.30 0.61
N GLN A 172 -14.08 -1.59 -0.49
CA GLN A 172 -13.58 -0.22 -0.44
C GLN A 172 -14.61 0.73 0.18
N PHE A 173 -15.89 0.64 -0.22
CA PHE A 173 -16.95 1.48 0.33
C PHE A 173 -17.16 1.21 1.81
N LYS A 174 -17.23 -0.06 2.19
CA LYS A 174 -17.35 -0.49 3.57
C LYS A 174 -16.21 0.08 4.42
N TYR A 175 -14.96 -0.08 3.98
CA TYR A 175 -13.80 0.47 4.65
C TYR A 175 -13.90 1.98 4.85
N TYR A 176 -14.25 2.74 3.81
CA TYR A 176 -14.40 4.20 3.90
C TYR A 176 -15.48 4.59 4.92
N LEU A 177 -16.62 3.92 4.89
CA LEU A 177 -17.73 4.17 5.83
C LEU A 177 -17.32 3.85 7.27
N GLU A 178 -16.65 2.74 7.52
CA GLU A 178 -16.13 2.33 8.83
C GLU A 178 -15.08 3.33 9.37
N ARG A 179 -14.33 3.98 8.50
CA ARG A 179 -13.40 5.07 8.84
C ARG A 179 -14.07 6.45 8.95
N GLY A 180 -15.39 6.50 8.92
CA GLY A 180 -16.19 7.70 9.14
C GLY A 180 -16.21 8.68 7.97
N ILE A 181 -15.92 8.24 6.75
CA ILE A 181 -16.08 9.06 5.54
C ILE A 181 -17.57 9.21 5.22
N SER A 182 -18.00 10.39 4.79
CA SER A 182 -19.43 10.60 4.48
C SER A 182 -19.89 9.72 3.30
N PRO A 183 -21.09 9.10 3.38
CA PRO A 183 -21.60 8.22 2.32
C PRO A 183 -21.68 8.90 0.95
N GLU A 184 -22.05 10.17 0.92
CA GLU A 184 -22.13 10.95 -0.31
C GLU A 184 -20.75 11.08 -0.98
N PHE A 185 -19.70 11.29 -0.17
CA PHE A 185 -18.34 11.38 -0.70
C PHE A 185 -17.84 10.03 -1.22
N VAL A 186 -18.16 8.93 -0.50
CA VAL A 186 -17.81 7.58 -0.92
C VAL A 186 -18.35 7.28 -2.33
N ILE A 187 -19.60 7.66 -2.61
CA ILE A 187 -20.19 7.51 -3.95
C ILE A 187 -19.45 8.37 -4.98
N GLU A 188 -19.09 9.60 -4.65
CA GLU A 188 -18.38 10.50 -5.55
C GLU A 188 -16.97 10.01 -5.91
N THR A 189 -16.35 9.14 -5.12
CA THR A 189 -15.04 8.55 -5.48
C THR A 189 -15.10 7.74 -6.77
N MET A 190 -16.28 7.23 -7.16
CA MET A 190 -16.52 6.49 -8.40
C MET A 190 -16.78 7.38 -9.62
N ARG A 191 -16.76 8.69 -9.44
CA ARG A 191 -17.14 9.68 -10.45
C ARG A 191 -16.26 9.67 -11.68
N SER A 192 -14.94 9.64 -11.49
CA SER A 192 -13.96 9.80 -12.55
C SER A 192 -13.30 8.50 -12.95
N ARG A 193 -12.87 8.43 -14.22
CA ARG A 193 -11.94 7.38 -14.69
C ARG A 193 -10.52 7.66 -14.19
N SER A 194 -9.64 6.67 -14.29
CA SER A 194 -8.25 6.78 -13.85
C SER A 194 -7.48 7.88 -14.58
N GLU A 195 -7.72 8.05 -15.88
CA GLU A 195 -7.01 9.01 -16.71
C GLU A 195 -7.34 10.47 -16.36
N GLU A 196 -8.55 10.72 -15.85
CA GLU A 196 -9.02 12.08 -15.53
C GLU A 196 -8.77 12.44 -14.07
N GLY A 197 -9.06 11.51 -13.16
CA GLY A 197 -9.05 11.72 -11.72
C GLY A 197 -10.06 12.77 -11.25
N TRP A 198 -10.44 12.70 -10.00
CA TRP A 198 -11.22 13.72 -9.32
C TRP A 198 -10.46 14.25 -8.11
N TYR A 199 -10.20 15.54 -8.08
CA TYR A 199 -9.41 16.22 -7.04
C TYR A 199 -10.30 17.17 -6.24
N PRO A 200 -10.95 16.72 -5.17
CA PRO A 200 -11.81 17.54 -4.33
C PRO A 200 -11.02 18.66 -3.66
N ARG A 201 -11.68 19.79 -3.44
CA ARG A 201 -11.07 20.90 -2.70
C ARG A 201 -10.91 20.56 -1.23
N ARG A 202 -9.94 21.16 -0.55
CA ARG A 202 -9.70 20.96 0.90
C ARG A 202 -10.98 21.06 1.74
N LYS A 203 -11.88 22.01 1.43
CA LYS A 203 -13.16 22.16 2.14
C LYS A 203 -14.05 20.91 2.02
N GLU A 204 -14.06 20.27 0.84
CA GLU A 204 -14.82 19.04 0.60
C GLU A 204 -14.19 17.87 1.34
N LEU A 205 -12.86 17.77 1.32
CA LEU A 205 -12.10 16.73 2.05
C LEU A 205 -12.32 16.83 3.57
N LEU A 206 -12.34 18.03 4.13
CA LEU A 206 -12.66 18.26 5.55
C LEU A 206 -14.12 17.91 5.86
N LYS A 207 -15.07 18.37 5.02
CA LYS A 207 -16.50 18.09 5.24
C LYS A 207 -16.82 16.60 5.19
N SER A 208 -16.15 15.85 4.33
CA SER A 208 -16.34 14.41 4.17
C SER A 208 -15.52 13.55 5.12
N ASN A 209 -14.70 14.17 5.97
CA ASN A 209 -13.78 13.49 6.89
C ASN A 209 -12.67 12.67 6.19
N ILE A 210 -12.33 12.98 4.93
CA ILE A 210 -11.11 12.44 4.30
C ILE A 210 -9.86 12.94 5.01
N ILE A 211 -9.81 14.24 5.30
CA ILE A 211 -8.84 14.83 6.22
C ILE A 211 -9.57 15.34 7.47
N THR A 212 -8.92 15.24 8.61
CA THR A 212 -9.51 15.56 9.93
C THR A 212 -9.07 16.93 10.45
N LYS A 213 -8.04 17.52 9.83
CA LYS A 213 -7.49 18.86 10.16
C LYS A 213 -6.99 19.60 8.93
#